data_e3b566e45ee2af919daad3f3ed713e46
#
_entry.id   e3b566e45ee2af919daad3f3ed713e46
#
_cell.length_a   1.000
_cell.length_b   1.000
_cell.length_c   1.000
_cell.angle_alpha   90.00
_cell.angle_beta   90.00
_cell.angle_gamma   90.00
#
_symmetry.space_group_name_H-M   'P 1'
#
loop_
_entity.id
_entity.type
_entity.pdbx_description
1 polymer ?
#
loop_
_entity_poly.entity_id
_entity_poly.type
_entity_poly.pdbx_seq_one_letter_code
_entity_poly.pdbx_strand_id
1 'polypeptide(L)'
;MKNLLVYFLFILFSCSVSAQELNCTVTVNAEQTGKTQLSVFKTLETSVKEFMNQSWTELDLEDEERIQCNIFITIKDYNSDSFKGTLQVQSSRPIYGSTYTTSVLNFKDNDFNFNYTEYQPLRYSQNTYNSNLISNLSFYAFTILGLDADSYALEGGEDYHQEAKQIVNISAQQGGGGWKANDGNQSKYKLNADIISSNFSKFREALYMYHRQGLDVMHQDLETGKESIVNSIQLLRDVNNSRPNSAPMRAFFDAKSSEIQSIFSGGPSVGLTEVVENLKRIAPLYNKNWNKIKL
;
A
#
# COMPACT_ATOMS: atom_id res chain seq x y z
N MET A 1 -42.21 -12.42 33.72
CA MET A 1 -42.00 -11.20 32.93
C MET A 1 -40.68 -10.48 33.21
N LYS A 2 -40.20 -10.33 34.45
CA LYS A 2 -38.89 -9.68 34.73
C LYS A 2 -37.70 -10.38 34.11
N ASN A 3 -37.66 -11.71 34.06
CA ASN A 3 -36.52 -12.45 33.47
C ASN A 3 -36.52 -12.40 31.93
N LEU A 4 -37.67 -12.23 31.29
CA LEU A 4 -37.78 -12.07 29.85
C LEU A 4 -37.21 -10.71 29.39
N LEU A 5 -37.37 -9.68 30.18
CA LEU A 5 -36.87 -8.32 29.94
C LEU A 5 -35.34 -8.27 30.03
N VAL A 6 -34.73 -9.04 30.95
CA VAL A 6 -33.28 -9.16 31.13
C VAL A 6 -32.63 -9.88 29.92
N TYR A 7 -33.26 -10.93 29.39
CA TYR A 7 -32.79 -11.61 28.18
C TYR A 7 -32.91 -10.72 26.92
N PHE A 8 -33.96 -9.90 26.84
CA PHE A 8 -34.13 -8.95 25.75
C PHE A 8 -33.09 -7.81 25.80
N LEU A 9 -32.68 -7.39 26.98
CA LEU A 9 -31.64 -6.37 27.17
C LEU A 9 -30.23 -6.92 26.83
N PHE A 10 -30.00 -8.23 27.01
CA PHE A 10 -28.73 -8.87 26.68
C PHE A 10 -28.53 -9.08 25.17
N ILE A 11 -29.63 -9.22 24.41
CA ILE A 11 -29.60 -9.38 22.95
C ILE A 11 -29.35 -8.03 22.24
N LEU A 12 -29.65 -6.90 22.89
CA LEU A 12 -29.40 -5.56 22.33
C LEU A 12 -27.96 -5.08 22.47
N PHE A 13 -27.07 -5.83 23.14
CA PHE A 13 -25.66 -5.53 23.31
C PHE A 13 -24.74 -6.37 22.38
N SER A 14 -25.25 -6.88 21.28
CA SER A 14 -24.43 -7.26 20.13
C SER A 14 -23.92 -5.96 19.49
N CYS A 15 -22.91 -5.34 20.10
CA CYS A 15 -22.07 -4.37 19.44
C CYS A 15 -21.57 -5.04 18.16
N SER A 16 -22.05 -4.56 17.01
CA SER A 16 -21.40 -4.85 15.74
C SER A 16 -20.00 -4.31 15.87
N VAL A 17 -19.04 -5.15 16.26
CA VAL A 17 -17.62 -4.85 16.10
C VAL A 17 -17.45 -4.75 14.61
N SER A 18 -17.37 -3.54 14.09
CA SER A 18 -17.06 -3.31 12.69
C SER A 18 -15.59 -3.71 12.53
N ALA A 19 -15.35 -4.86 11.95
CA ALA A 19 -14.02 -5.31 11.63
C ALA A 19 -13.39 -4.30 10.65
N GLN A 20 -12.35 -3.62 11.10
CA GLN A 20 -11.59 -2.67 10.29
C GLN A 20 -10.24 -3.29 9.99
N GLU A 21 -9.93 -3.49 8.73
CA GLU A 21 -8.66 -4.08 8.31
C GLU A 21 -7.53 -3.05 8.26
N LEU A 22 -7.87 -1.79 8.01
CA LEU A 22 -6.93 -0.69 7.89
C LEU A 22 -7.00 0.22 9.11
N ASN A 23 -5.83 0.68 9.56
CA ASN A 23 -5.67 1.78 10.52
C ASN A 23 -4.89 2.91 9.84
N CYS A 24 -5.61 3.71 9.05
CA CYS A 24 -5.04 4.79 8.25
C CYS A 24 -5.04 6.13 8.98
N THR A 25 -3.87 6.75 9.02
CA THR A 25 -3.71 8.18 9.29
C THR A 25 -3.79 8.95 7.99
N VAL A 26 -4.58 10.02 7.94
CA VAL A 26 -4.75 10.86 6.77
C VAL A 26 -4.30 12.27 7.08
N THR A 27 -3.57 12.88 6.15
CA THR A 27 -3.14 14.29 6.21
C THR A 27 -3.41 14.97 4.89
N VAL A 28 -4.07 16.12 4.92
CA VAL A 28 -4.32 16.97 3.76
C VAL A 28 -3.51 18.26 3.87
N ASN A 29 -2.52 18.41 2.99
CA ASN A 29 -1.74 19.65 2.86
C ASN A 29 -2.23 20.47 1.69
N ALA A 30 -2.70 21.70 1.95
CA ALA A 30 -3.21 22.64 0.96
C ALA A 30 -2.38 23.95 0.86
N GLU A 31 -1.15 23.96 1.40
CA GLU A 31 -0.29 25.16 1.42
C GLU A 31 -0.06 25.74 0.02
N GLN A 32 0.07 24.89 -0.99
CA GLN A 32 0.31 25.32 -2.37
C GLN A 32 -0.88 26.08 -2.98
N THR A 33 -2.08 25.94 -2.41
CA THR A 33 -3.27 26.67 -2.89
C THR A 33 -3.32 28.12 -2.40
N GLY A 34 -2.55 28.48 -1.40
CA GLY A 34 -2.67 29.77 -0.69
C GLY A 34 -3.98 29.96 0.09
N LYS A 35 -4.82 28.90 0.20
CA LYS A 35 -6.17 28.92 0.81
C LYS A 35 -6.30 27.95 1.99
N THR A 36 -5.25 27.79 2.77
CA THR A 36 -5.15 26.73 3.83
C THR A 36 -6.22 26.81 4.92
N GLN A 37 -6.86 27.97 5.09
CA GLN A 37 -7.86 28.20 6.15
C GLN A 37 -9.29 27.71 5.79
N LEU A 38 -9.50 27.15 4.60
CA LEU A 38 -10.82 26.68 4.21
C LEU A 38 -11.18 25.38 4.95
N SER A 39 -12.40 25.33 5.50
CA SER A 39 -12.95 24.18 6.23
C SER A 39 -13.00 22.92 5.37
N VAL A 40 -13.18 23.06 4.06
CA VAL A 40 -13.27 21.94 3.11
C VAL A 40 -12.06 21.01 3.14
N PHE A 41 -10.84 21.52 3.41
CA PHE A 41 -9.65 20.67 3.49
C PHE A 41 -9.67 19.79 4.75
N LYS A 42 -10.16 20.33 5.87
CA LYS A 42 -10.30 19.57 7.11
C LYS A 42 -11.43 18.55 7.02
N THR A 43 -12.56 18.92 6.41
CA THR A 43 -13.66 17.97 6.18
C THR A 43 -13.25 16.88 5.20
N LEU A 44 -12.49 17.19 4.15
CA LEU A 44 -11.89 16.19 3.25
C LEU A 44 -10.99 15.22 4.02
N GLU A 45 -10.09 15.71 4.87
CA GLU A 45 -9.20 14.87 5.68
C GLU A 45 -9.99 13.90 6.57
N THR A 46 -11.03 14.40 7.25
CA THR A 46 -11.90 13.58 8.09
C THR A 46 -12.66 12.55 7.26
N SER A 47 -13.29 12.95 6.16
CA SER A 47 -14.05 12.05 5.30
C SER A 47 -13.19 10.96 4.67
N VAL A 48 -11.97 11.30 4.24
CA VAL A 48 -11.01 10.32 3.71
C VAL A 48 -10.55 9.36 4.81
N LYS A 49 -10.29 9.85 6.02
CA LYS A 49 -9.92 9.01 7.17
C LYS A 49 -11.03 8.01 7.52
N GLU A 50 -12.27 8.46 7.60
CA GLU A 50 -13.42 7.60 7.87
C GLU A 50 -13.61 6.57 6.75
N PHE A 51 -13.47 7.00 5.49
CA PHE A 51 -13.59 6.12 4.33
C PHE A 51 -12.50 5.04 4.28
N MET A 52 -11.24 5.38 4.55
CA MET A 52 -10.14 4.40 4.53
C MET A 52 -10.25 3.40 5.70
N ASN A 53 -10.78 3.81 6.84
CA ASN A 53 -10.92 3.00 8.04
C ASN A 53 -12.29 2.29 8.15
N GLN A 54 -13.08 2.24 7.06
CA GLN A 54 -14.28 1.40 7.02
C GLN A 54 -13.89 -0.08 6.89
N SER A 55 -14.85 -0.99 7.08
CA SER A 55 -14.67 -2.40 6.75
C SER A 55 -14.61 -2.59 5.23
N TRP A 56 -13.57 -3.26 4.75
CA TRP A 56 -13.34 -3.56 3.33
C TRP A 56 -13.67 -5.00 2.97
N THR A 57 -13.62 -5.89 3.96
CA THR A 57 -13.83 -7.32 3.81
C THR A 57 -14.64 -7.86 5.00
N GLU A 58 -14.80 -9.18 5.08
CA GLU A 58 -15.40 -9.86 6.22
C GLU A 58 -14.37 -10.35 7.25
N LEU A 59 -13.09 -9.93 7.12
CA LEU A 59 -12.05 -10.31 8.07
C LEU A 59 -12.27 -9.58 9.39
N ASP A 60 -12.29 -10.32 10.48
CA ASP A 60 -12.36 -9.79 11.83
C ASP A 60 -10.94 -9.73 12.42
N LEU A 61 -10.29 -8.57 12.27
CA LEU A 61 -8.94 -8.33 12.77
C LEU A 61 -8.98 -7.60 14.11
N GLU A 62 -8.19 -8.08 15.06
CA GLU A 62 -7.95 -7.34 16.30
C GLU A 62 -7.22 -6.02 16.03
N ASP A 63 -7.31 -5.06 16.94
CA ASP A 63 -6.74 -3.71 16.76
C ASP A 63 -5.24 -3.73 16.42
N GLU A 64 -4.49 -4.68 17.00
CA GLU A 64 -3.05 -4.87 16.78
C GLU A 64 -2.71 -5.53 15.44
N GLU A 65 -3.69 -6.22 14.83
CA GLU A 65 -3.53 -6.90 13.53
C GLU A 65 -3.84 -5.99 12.36
N ARG A 66 -4.46 -4.82 12.61
CA ARG A 66 -4.81 -3.88 11.54
C ARG A 66 -3.58 -3.35 10.83
N ILE A 67 -3.68 -3.27 9.52
CA ILE A 67 -2.61 -2.77 8.65
C ILE A 67 -2.44 -1.27 8.89
N GLN A 68 -1.27 -0.87 9.37
CA GLN A 68 -0.95 0.54 9.57
C GLN A 68 -0.71 1.22 8.24
N CYS A 69 -1.44 2.30 7.95
CA CYS A 69 -1.26 3.05 6.71
C CYS A 69 -1.30 4.56 6.90
N ASN A 70 -0.57 5.26 6.03
CA ASN A 70 -0.51 6.71 5.98
C ASN A 70 -0.92 7.18 4.58
N ILE A 71 -1.89 8.07 4.54
CA ILE A 71 -2.41 8.71 3.34
C ILE A 71 -2.05 10.20 3.41
N PHE A 72 -1.17 10.65 2.52
CA PHE A 72 -0.77 12.04 2.46
C PHE A 72 -1.22 12.67 1.15
N ILE A 73 -2.17 13.62 1.23
CA ILE A 73 -2.75 14.33 0.11
C ILE A 73 -2.15 15.74 0.05
N THR A 74 -1.49 16.07 -1.06
CA THR A 74 -1.03 17.43 -1.33
C THR A 74 -1.91 18.06 -2.38
N ILE A 75 -2.71 19.07 -2.00
CA ILE A 75 -3.54 19.83 -2.92
C ILE A 75 -2.70 20.95 -3.55
N LYS A 76 -2.58 20.93 -4.87
CA LYS A 76 -1.83 21.92 -5.67
C LYS A 76 -2.71 23.02 -6.20
N ASP A 77 -3.96 22.68 -6.57
CA ASP A 77 -4.94 23.60 -7.10
C ASP A 77 -6.33 23.24 -6.56
N TYR A 78 -7.12 24.29 -6.24
CA TYR A 78 -8.47 24.15 -5.73
C TYR A 78 -9.36 25.25 -6.30
N ASN A 79 -10.44 24.85 -6.96
CA ASN A 79 -11.44 25.75 -7.50
C ASN A 79 -12.84 25.18 -7.30
N SER A 80 -13.64 25.82 -6.43
CA SER A 80 -14.99 25.39 -6.05
C SER A 80 -15.03 23.99 -5.45
N ASP A 81 -15.33 22.97 -6.23
CA ASP A 81 -15.41 21.56 -5.86
C ASP A 81 -14.33 20.70 -6.53
N SER A 82 -13.50 21.30 -7.37
CA SER A 82 -12.45 20.62 -8.13
C SER A 82 -11.10 20.74 -7.43
N PHE A 83 -10.48 19.59 -7.20
CA PHE A 83 -9.18 19.44 -6.55
C PHE A 83 -8.18 18.80 -7.49
N LYS A 84 -6.96 19.37 -7.56
CA LYS A 84 -5.82 18.77 -8.24
C LYS A 84 -4.68 18.62 -7.28
N GLY A 85 -4.08 17.46 -7.24
CA GLY A 85 -3.01 17.19 -6.29
C GLY A 85 -2.22 15.92 -6.56
N THR A 86 -1.55 15.49 -5.52
CA THR A 86 -0.86 14.19 -5.47
C THR A 86 -1.30 13.44 -4.22
N LEU A 87 -1.27 12.13 -4.31
CA LEU A 87 -1.55 11.24 -3.20
C LEU A 87 -0.30 10.38 -2.94
N GLN A 88 0.18 10.35 -1.71
CA GLN A 88 1.19 9.38 -1.27
C GLN A 88 0.54 8.38 -0.33
N VAL A 89 0.73 7.12 -0.64
CA VAL A 89 0.18 5.98 0.10
C VAL A 89 1.33 5.17 0.65
N GLN A 90 1.30 4.93 1.96
CA GLN A 90 2.27 4.08 2.64
C GLN A 90 1.54 3.06 3.50
N SER A 91 2.01 1.83 3.51
CA SER A 91 1.56 0.82 4.48
C SER A 91 2.74 0.10 5.10
N SER A 92 2.52 -0.43 6.30
CA SER A 92 3.52 -1.20 7.03
C SER A 92 2.87 -2.33 7.81
N ARG A 93 3.65 -3.37 8.08
CA ARG A 93 3.27 -4.51 8.91
C ARG A 93 4.30 -4.76 10.02
N PRO A 94 3.91 -5.41 11.12
CA PRO A 94 4.86 -5.86 12.13
C PRO A 94 5.76 -6.98 11.56
N ILE A 95 7.00 -7.06 12.07
CA ILE A 95 7.91 -8.17 11.81
C ILE A 95 7.76 -9.18 12.94
N TYR A 96 7.48 -10.43 12.61
CA TYR A 96 7.24 -11.48 13.59
C TYR A 96 8.46 -11.66 14.52
N GLY A 97 8.18 -11.81 15.81
CA GLY A 97 9.22 -11.98 16.85
C GLY A 97 10.06 -10.72 17.12
N SER A 98 9.59 -9.53 16.70
CA SER A 98 10.28 -8.26 16.81
C SER A 98 9.33 -7.14 17.24
N THR A 99 9.89 -6.04 17.73
CA THR A 99 9.15 -4.78 17.98
C THR A 99 9.20 -3.83 16.79
N TYR A 100 9.85 -4.22 15.70
CA TYR A 100 9.98 -3.40 14.49
C TYR A 100 8.82 -3.61 13.54
N THR A 101 8.54 -2.57 12.77
CA THR A 101 7.62 -2.63 11.62
C THR A 101 8.42 -2.49 10.33
N THR A 102 7.89 -3.05 9.25
CA THR A 102 8.47 -2.98 7.92
C THR A 102 7.49 -2.34 6.95
N SER A 103 7.95 -1.42 6.11
CA SER A 103 7.11 -0.80 5.08
C SER A 103 6.84 -1.80 3.96
N VAL A 104 5.57 -2.01 3.59
CA VAL A 104 5.16 -2.91 2.49
C VAL A 104 4.94 -2.12 1.21
N LEU A 105 4.31 -0.95 1.31
CA LEU A 105 4.03 -0.06 0.18
C LEU A 105 4.52 1.35 0.47
N ASN A 106 5.15 1.98 -0.52
CA ASN A 106 5.35 3.43 -0.58
C ASN A 106 5.18 3.87 -2.03
N PHE A 107 4.01 4.42 -2.35
CA PHE A 107 3.66 4.80 -3.71
C PHE A 107 3.15 6.24 -3.78
N LYS A 108 3.63 6.99 -4.77
CA LYS A 108 3.19 8.35 -5.02
C LYS A 108 2.42 8.42 -6.34
N ASP A 109 1.13 8.73 -6.24
CA ASP A 109 0.26 9.05 -7.37
C ASP A 109 0.34 10.55 -7.68
N ASN A 110 0.76 10.89 -8.88
CA ASN A 110 0.86 12.27 -9.33
C ASN A 110 -0.41 12.78 -10.03
N ASP A 111 -1.36 11.89 -10.31
CA ASP A 111 -2.61 12.16 -11.05
C ASP A 111 -3.84 12.05 -10.14
N PHE A 112 -3.76 12.63 -8.94
CA PHE A 112 -4.84 12.64 -7.97
C PHE A 112 -5.73 13.90 -8.15
N ASN A 113 -6.61 13.82 -9.14
CA ASN A 113 -7.55 14.88 -9.45
C ASN A 113 -8.98 14.40 -9.20
N PHE A 114 -9.80 15.18 -8.49
CA PHE A 114 -11.14 14.76 -8.08
C PHE A 114 -12.06 15.95 -7.82
N ASN A 115 -13.37 15.68 -7.74
CA ASN A 115 -14.36 16.59 -7.22
C ASN A 115 -14.79 16.12 -5.83
N TYR A 116 -14.97 17.05 -4.92
CA TYR A 116 -15.48 16.81 -3.58
C TYR A 116 -16.27 18.01 -3.08
N THR A 117 -17.46 17.78 -2.56
CA THR A 117 -18.27 18.77 -1.86
C THR A 117 -18.23 18.52 -0.36
N GLU A 118 -18.10 19.58 0.41
CA GLU A 118 -18.03 19.52 1.88
C GLU A 118 -19.19 18.70 2.46
N TYR A 119 -18.88 17.77 3.36
CA TYR A 119 -19.81 16.80 3.95
C TYR A 119 -20.42 15.77 3.00
N GLN A 120 -19.93 15.65 1.78
CA GLN A 120 -20.36 14.59 0.87
C GLN A 120 -19.98 13.22 1.46
N PRO A 121 -20.95 12.28 1.62
CA PRO A 121 -20.64 10.93 2.09
C PRO A 121 -19.83 10.18 1.04
N LEU A 122 -18.72 9.59 1.46
CA LEU A 122 -17.93 8.69 0.63
C LEU A 122 -18.41 7.26 0.87
N ARG A 123 -18.82 6.55 -0.17
CA ARG A 123 -19.28 5.16 -0.10
C ARG A 123 -18.74 4.37 -1.28
N TYR A 124 -18.02 3.29 -1.00
CA TYR A 124 -17.64 2.33 -2.02
C TYR A 124 -18.84 1.44 -2.38
N SER A 125 -19.00 1.18 -3.66
CA SER A 125 -19.92 0.18 -4.19
C SER A 125 -19.19 -0.61 -5.26
N GLN A 126 -19.11 -1.91 -5.07
CA GLN A 126 -18.50 -2.82 -6.04
C GLN A 126 -19.17 -2.67 -7.42
N ASN A 127 -18.40 -2.73 -8.47
CA ASN A 127 -18.86 -2.63 -9.87
C ASN A 127 -19.52 -1.28 -10.25
N THR A 128 -19.38 -0.24 -9.44
CA THR A 128 -19.98 1.07 -9.70
C THR A 128 -18.95 2.18 -9.61
N TYR A 129 -18.94 3.07 -10.61
CA TYR A 129 -18.18 4.33 -10.53
C TYR A 129 -19.00 5.38 -9.78
N ASN A 130 -18.56 5.78 -8.61
CA ASN A 130 -19.22 6.84 -7.85
C ASN A 130 -18.55 8.21 -8.06
N SER A 131 -17.22 8.27 -7.92
CA SER A 131 -16.42 9.46 -8.21
C SER A 131 -14.94 9.04 -8.33
N ASN A 132 -14.13 9.93 -8.90
CA ASN A 132 -12.69 9.68 -9.01
C ASN A 132 -12.01 9.63 -7.63
N LEU A 133 -12.49 10.40 -6.63
CA LEU A 133 -12.01 10.33 -5.26
C LEU A 133 -12.22 8.93 -4.67
N ILE A 134 -13.47 8.43 -4.73
CA ILE A 134 -13.82 7.10 -4.20
C ILE A 134 -13.04 6.01 -4.92
N SER A 135 -12.94 6.07 -6.26
CA SER A 135 -12.17 5.10 -7.04
C SER A 135 -10.70 5.06 -6.65
N ASN A 136 -10.06 6.22 -6.45
CA ASN A 136 -8.66 6.29 -6.04
C ASN A 136 -8.46 5.69 -4.65
N LEU A 137 -9.29 6.07 -3.68
CA LEU A 137 -9.16 5.60 -2.30
C LEU A 137 -9.42 4.09 -2.20
N SER A 138 -10.47 3.59 -2.87
CA SER A 138 -10.78 2.15 -2.90
C SER A 138 -9.68 1.34 -3.59
N PHE A 139 -9.15 1.84 -4.71
CA PHE A 139 -8.02 1.20 -5.40
C PHE A 139 -6.81 1.02 -4.47
N TYR A 140 -6.45 2.06 -3.70
CA TYR A 140 -5.33 1.96 -2.78
C TYR A 140 -5.64 1.12 -1.55
N ALA A 141 -6.88 1.11 -1.06
CA ALA A 141 -7.29 0.20 0.02
C ALA A 141 -7.08 -1.27 -0.39
N PHE A 142 -7.60 -1.68 -1.55
CA PHE A 142 -7.39 -3.05 -2.06
C PHE A 142 -5.94 -3.34 -2.45
N THR A 143 -5.18 -2.35 -2.93
CA THR A 143 -3.74 -2.51 -3.17
C THR A 143 -2.96 -2.75 -1.88
N ILE A 144 -3.28 -2.05 -0.80
CA ILE A 144 -2.68 -2.25 0.54
C ILE A 144 -3.00 -3.66 1.03
N LEU A 145 -4.29 -4.04 1.04
CA LEU A 145 -4.74 -5.38 1.47
C LEU A 145 -4.05 -6.49 0.67
N GLY A 146 -3.96 -6.33 -0.64
CA GLY A 146 -3.33 -7.32 -1.52
C GLY A 146 -1.84 -7.49 -1.27
N LEU A 147 -1.09 -6.40 -1.16
CA LEU A 147 0.36 -6.45 -0.91
C LEU A 147 0.67 -6.93 0.51
N ASP A 148 -0.16 -6.57 1.49
CA ASP A 148 -0.04 -7.08 2.86
C ASP A 148 -0.22 -8.60 2.88
N ALA A 149 -1.30 -9.11 2.28
CA ALA A 149 -1.57 -10.55 2.19
C ALA A 149 -0.47 -11.31 1.43
N ASP A 150 0.08 -10.74 0.33
CA ASP A 150 1.22 -11.29 -0.39
C ASP A 150 2.49 -11.35 0.47
N SER A 151 2.62 -10.47 1.46
CA SER A 151 3.76 -10.48 2.38
C SER A 151 3.70 -11.61 3.42
N TYR A 152 2.53 -12.22 3.65
CA TYR A 152 2.31 -13.33 4.57
C TYR A 152 2.18 -14.69 3.89
N ALA A 153 1.59 -14.73 2.68
CA ALA A 153 1.37 -15.95 1.92
C ALA A 153 1.68 -15.74 0.44
N LEU A 154 2.22 -16.77 -0.20
CA LEU A 154 2.51 -16.72 -1.63
C LEU A 154 1.21 -16.49 -2.43
N GLU A 155 1.17 -15.38 -3.17
CA GLU A 155 -0.01 -14.94 -3.93
C GLU A 155 -1.29 -14.79 -3.07
N GLY A 156 -1.13 -14.55 -1.75
CA GLY A 156 -2.24 -14.43 -0.80
C GLY A 156 -3.17 -13.25 -1.06
N GLY A 157 -2.71 -12.24 -1.79
CA GLY A 157 -3.47 -11.03 -2.12
C GLY A 157 -4.26 -11.08 -3.42
N GLU A 158 -4.39 -12.25 -4.09
CA GLU A 158 -4.98 -12.35 -5.44
C GLU A 158 -6.35 -11.70 -5.54
N ASP A 159 -7.28 -12.03 -4.64
CA ASP A 159 -8.65 -11.51 -4.68
C ASP A 159 -8.69 -9.98 -4.55
N TYR A 160 -7.85 -9.41 -3.69
CA TYR A 160 -7.75 -7.96 -3.51
C TYR A 160 -7.16 -7.27 -4.75
N HIS A 161 -6.17 -7.86 -5.38
CA HIS A 161 -5.60 -7.34 -6.63
C HIS A 161 -6.58 -7.42 -7.79
N GLN A 162 -7.44 -8.43 -7.84
CA GLN A 162 -8.53 -8.52 -8.84
C GLN A 162 -9.62 -7.48 -8.58
N GLU A 163 -9.96 -7.18 -7.32
CA GLU A 163 -10.88 -6.09 -6.99
C GLU A 163 -10.29 -4.72 -7.40
N ALA A 164 -9.01 -4.49 -7.11
CA ALA A 164 -8.29 -3.29 -7.59
C ALA A 164 -8.31 -3.18 -9.13
N LYS A 165 -8.16 -4.30 -9.85
CA LYS A 165 -8.28 -4.36 -11.33
C LYS A 165 -9.67 -3.96 -11.80
N GLN A 166 -10.71 -4.43 -11.12
CA GLN A 166 -12.08 -4.07 -11.47
C GLN A 166 -12.32 -2.55 -11.33
N ILE A 167 -11.79 -1.95 -10.26
CA ILE A 167 -11.84 -0.49 -10.08
C ILE A 167 -11.12 0.23 -11.21
N VAL A 168 -9.92 -0.23 -11.62
CA VAL A 168 -9.18 0.32 -12.77
C VAL A 168 -10.03 0.26 -14.04
N ASN A 169 -10.64 -0.90 -14.35
CA ASN A 169 -11.42 -1.08 -15.57
C ASN A 169 -12.64 -0.14 -15.64
N ILE A 170 -13.35 0.03 -14.53
CA ILE A 170 -14.52 0.91 -14.44
C ILE A 170 -14.08 2.38 -14.55
N SER A 171 -13.03 2.77 -13.81
CA SER A 171 -12.56 4.15 -13.76
C SER A 171 -11.92 4.61 -15.08
N ALA A 172 -11.32 3.70 -15.84
CA ALA A 172 -10.75 4.01 -17.16
C ALA A 172 -11.77 4.55 -18.18
N GLN A 173 -13.06 4.26 -17.99
CA GLN A 173 -14.15 4.70 -18.85
C GLN A 173 -14.70 6.07 -18.44
N GLN A 174 -14.59 6.45 -17.17
CA GLN A 174 -15.30 7.57 -16.56
C GLN A 174 -14.43 8.79 -16.28
N GLY A 175 -13.12 8.66 -16.23
CA GLY A 175 -12.30 9.85 -16.12
C GLY A 175 -11.13 9.80 -15.17
N GLY A 176 -10.40 10.90 -15.10
CA GLY A 176 -9.19 11.03 -14.28
C GLY A 176 -7.95 10.42 -14.93
N GLY A 177 -6.78 10.89 -14.52
CA GLY A 177 -5.50 10.33 -14.95
C GLY A 177 -5.10 9.09 -14.18
N GLY A 178 -4.22 8.29 -14.77
CA GLY A 178 -3.62 7.13 -14.14
C GLY A 178 -4.40 5.82 -14.26
N TRP A 179 -5.57 5.81 -14.91
CA TRP A 179 -6.40 4.62 -15.06
C TRP A 179 -6.19 3.86 -16.37
N LYS A 180 -5.48 4.43 -17.34
CA LYS A 180 -5.30 3.86 -18.68
C LYS A 180 -3.87 3.40 -18.91
N ALA A 181 -3.69 2.49 -19.86
CA ALA A 181 -2.38 1.90 -20.19
C ALA A 181 -1.33 2.92 -20.65
N ASN A 182 -1.77 4.05 -21.21
CA ASN A 182 -0.92 5.14 -21.73
C ASN A 182 -0.75 6.31 -20.75
N ASP A 183 -1.26 6.19 -19.52
CA ASP A 183 -1.15 7.26 -18.51
C ASP A 183 0.23 7.30 -17.80
N GLY A 184 1.24 6.65 -18.38
CA GLY A 184 2.61 6.63 -17.87
C GLY A 184 2.96 5.38 -17.05
N ASN A 185 4.25 5.22 -16.80
CA ASN A 185 4.80 4.01 -16.17
C ASN A 185 4.56 3.93 -14.66
N GLN A 186 4.20 5.03 -14.02
CA GLN A 186 3.91 5.11 -12.57
C GLN A 186 2.42 5.39 -12.32
N SER A 187 1.55 4.84 -13.17
CA SER A 187 0.10 4.97 -13.07
C SER A 187 -0.52 3.84 -12.23
N LYS A 188 -1.74 4.05 -11.74
CA LYS A 188 -2.57 3.03 -11.08
C LYS A 188 -2.78 1.80 -11.96
N TYR A 189 -3.05 2.06 -13.25
CA TYR A 189 -3.16 0.99 -14.24
C TYR A 189 -1.89 0.12 -14.28
N LYS A 190 -0.70 0.74 -14.38
CA LYS A 190 0.57 -0.01 -14.47
C LYS A 190 0.88 -0.71 -13.15
N LEU A 191 0.62 -0.07 -12.01
CA LEU A 191 0.83 -0.69 -10.71
C LEU A 191 0.03 -2.00 -10.60
N ASN A 192 -1.26 -1.97 -10.86
CA ASN A 192 -2.10 -3.17 -10.76
C ASN A 192 -1.82 -4.18 -11.89
N ALA A 193 -1.74 -3.73 -13.15
CA ALA A 193 -1.52 -4.62 -14.30
C ALA A 193 -0.19 -5.39 -14.20
N ASP A 194 0.85 -4.78 -13.63
CA ASP A 194 2.12 -5.45 -13.42
C ASP A 194 2.02 -6.46 -12.24
N ILE A 195 1.39 -6.09 -11.11
CA ILE A 195 1.24 -6.99 -9.94
C ILE A 195 0.51 -8.28 -10.33
N ILE A 196 -0.57 -8.21 -11.11
CA ILE A 196 -1.40 -9.38 -11.47
C ILE A 196 -0.91 -10.11 -12.74
N SER A 197 0.13 -9.61 -13.39
CA SER A 197 0.66 -10.22 -14.61
C SER A 197 1.44 -11.50 -14.29
N SER A 198 1.15 -12.59 -14.99
CA SER A 198 1.92 -13.83 -14.88
C SER A 198 3.43 -13.65 -15.15
N ASN A 199 3.80 -12.67 -15.99
CA ASN A 199 5.21 -12.32 -16.22
C ASN A 199 5.86 -11.66 -14.99
N PHE A 200 5.07 -11.25 -14.01
CA PHE A 200 5.49 -10.60 -12.76
C PHE A 200 5.19 -11.46 -11.51
N SER A 201 4.82 -12.74 -11.67
CA SER A 201 4.56 -13.63 -10.52
C SER A 201 5.75 -13.68 -9.55
N LYS A 202 6.98 -13.62 -10.08
CA LYS A 202 8.21 -13.53 -9.27
C LYS A 202 8.28 -12.28 -8.37
N PHE A 203 7.54 -11.21 -8.68
CA PHE A 203 7.48 -10.04 -7.81
C PHE A 203 6.74 -10.36 -6.51
N ARG A 204 5.59 -11.03 -6.59
CA ARG A 204 4.81 -11.44 -5.42
C ARG A 204 5.54 -12.55 -4.63
N GLU A 205 6.21 -13.46 -5.32
CA GLU A 205 7.10 -14.44 -4.69
C GLU A 205 8.24 -13.75 -3.92
N ALA A 206 8.86 -12.73 -4.52
CA ALA A 206 9.90 -11.94 -3.88
C ALA A 206 9.38 -11.20 -2.62
N LEU A 207 8.15 -10.66 -2.66
CA LEU A 207 7.52 -10.05 -1.49
C LEU A 207 7.34 -11.05 -0.35
N TYR A 208 6.77 -12.22 -0.64
CA TYR A 208 6.61 -13.30 0.33
C TYR A 208 7.96 -13.75 0.92
N MET A 209 8.94 -14.00 0.05
CA MET A 209 10.28 -14.44 0.47
C MET A 209 10.98 -13.37 1.32
N TYR A 210 10.91 -12.11 0.93
CA TYR A 210 11.51 -10.99 1.66
C TYR A 210 10.93 -10.85 3.07
N HIS A 211 9.60 -10.88 3.19
CA HIS A 211 8.93 -10.64 4.46
C HIS A 211 8.83 -11.91 5.32
N ARG A 212 8.16 -12.95 4.79
CA ARG A 212 7.82 -14.13 5.59
C ARG A 212 9.01 -15.04 5.81
N GLN A 213 9.81 -15.29 4.77
CA GLN A 213 10.98 -16.19 4.86
C GLN A 213 12.26 -15.44 5.25
N GLY A 214 12.32 -14.12 5.03
CA GLY A 214 13.42 -13.25 5.40
C GLY A 214 13.21 -12.59 6.76
N LEU A 215 12.53 -11.45 6.78
CA LEU A 215 12.41 -10.62 7.99
C LEU A 215 11.81 -11.36 9.19
N ASP A 216 10.74 -12.14 8.98
CA ASP A 216 10.06 -12.86 10.06
C ASP A 216 10.88 -14.02 10.64
N VAL A 217 11.96 -14.44 9.98
CA VAL A 217 12.86 -15.52 10.45
C VAL A 217 14.06 -14.96 11.21
N MET A 218 14.46 -13.70 10.95
CA MET A 218 15.69 -13.11 11.50
C MET A 218 15.79 -13.13 13.03
N HIS A 219 14.65 -13.14 13.74
CA HIS A 219 14.66 -13.21 15.21
C HIS A 219 15.15 -14.54 15.76
N GLN A 220 15.07 -15.62 14.97
CA GLN A 220 15.55 -16.96 15.32
C GLN A 220 16.88 -17.27 14.65
N ASP A 221 17.00 -16.95 13.35
CA ASP A 221 18.16 -17.23 12.52
C ASP A 221 18.42 -16.06 11.56
N LEU A 222 19.37 -15.22 11.96
CA LEU A 222 19.72 -14.03 11.22
C LEU A 222 20.37 -14.35 9.87
N GLU A 223 21.15 -15.42 9.78
CA GLU A 223 21.84 -15.84 8.55
C GLU A 223 20.83 -16.36 7.53
N THR A 224 20.00 -17.32 7.89
CA THR A 224 18.92 -17.84 7.03
C THR A 224 17.95 -16.75 6.58
N GLY A 225 17.57 -15.84 7.48
CA GLY A 225 16.72 -14.71 7.11
C GLY A 225 17.36 -13.80 6.07
N LYS A 226 18.66 -13.49 6.19
CA LYS A 226 19.41 -12.70 5.20
C LYS A 226 19.56 -13.43 3.86
N GLU A 227 19.83 -14.73 3.86
CA GLU A 227 19.89 -15.54 2.63
C GLU A 227 18.56 -15.49 1.86
N SER A 228 17.45 -15.57 2.56
CA SER A 228 16.12 -15.43 1.96
C SER A 228 15.93 -14.06 1.32
N ILE A 229 16.41 -12.99 1.95
CA ILE A 229 16.38 -11.63 1.37
C ILE A 229 17.28 -11.53 0.13
N VAL A 230 18.47 -12.15 0.14
CA VAL A 230 19.35 -12.24 -1.05
C VAL A 230 18.60 -12.89 -2.22
N ASN A 231 17.95 -14.03 -1.95
CA ASN A 231 17.19 -14.76 -2.97
C ASN A 231 16.00 -13.93 -3.49
N SER A 232 15.30 -13.21 -2.61
CA SER A 232 14.24 -12.27 -2.99
C SER A 232 14.77 -11.18 -3.96
N ILE A 233 15.94 -10.60 -3.68
CA ILE A 233 16.58 -9.60 -4.55
C ILE A 233 16.94 -10.21 -5.92
N GLN A 234 17.32 -11.47 -5.99
CA GLN A 234 17.57 -12.16 -7.27
C GLN A 234 16.27 -12.32 -8.08
N LEU A 235 15.15 -12.69 -7.43
CA LEU A 235 13.83 -12.71 -8.09
C LEU A 235 13.46 -11.32 -8.64
N LEU A 236 13.69 -10.26 -7.86
CA LEU A 236 13.45 -8.88 -8.31
C LEU A 236 14.33 -8.50 -9.50
N ARG A 237 15.56 -9.03 -9.59
CA ARG A 237 16.41 -8.85 -10.78
C ARG A 237 15.77 -9.47 -12.03
N ASP A 238 15.21 -10.67 -11.90
CA ASP A 238 14.54 -11.34 -13.03
C ASP A 238 13.30 -10.54 -13.47
N VAL A 239 12.52 -10.03 -12.53
CA VAL A 239 11.39 -9.14 -12.80
C VAL A 239 11.85 -7.88 -13.55
N ASN A 240 12.93 -7.23 -13.08
CA ASN A 240 13.46 -6.03 -13.71
C ASN A 240 14.01 -6.29 -15.13
N ASN A 241 14.57 -7.48 -15.39
CA ASN A 241 15.03 -7.86 -16.73
C ASN A 241 13.86 -7.98 -17.71
N SER A 242 12.68 -8.42 -17.25
CA SER A 242 11.46 -8.52 -18.05
C SER A 242 10.85 -7.15 -18.33
N ARG A 243 10.80 -6.28 -17.32
CA ARG A 243 10.23 -4.92 -17.41
C ARG A 243 10.94 -3.94 -16.49
N PRO A 244 11.97 -3.24 -16.98
CA PRO A 244 12.68 -2.23 -16.21
C PRO A 244 11.79 -1.09 -15.75
N ASN A 245 12.06 -0.53 -14.56
CA ASN A 245 11.35 0.62 -14.01
C ASN A 245 9.83 0.46 -13.88
N SER A 246 9.34 -0.76 -13.66
CA SER A 246 7.91 -0.98 -13.43
C SER A 246 7.42 -0.29 -12.14
N ALA A 247 6.11 0.03 -12.07
CA ALA A 247 5.52 0.69 -10.91
C ALA A 247 5.68 -0.13 -9.62
N PRO A 248 5.44 -1.46 -9.59
CA PRO A 248 5.65 -2.24 -8.37
C PRO A 248 7.11 -2.27 -7.90
N MET A 249 8.07 -2.39 -8.83
CA MET A 249 9.49 -2.35 -8.49
C MET A 249 9.90 -1.02 -7.86
N ARG A 250 9.38 0.09 -8.42
CA ARG A 250 9.62 1.42 -7.87
C ARG A 250 9.05 1.55 -6.47
N ALA A 251 7.79 1.17 -6.27
CA ALA A 251 7.11 1.20 -4.97
C ALA A 251 7.85 0.36 -3.92
N PHE A 252 8.35 -0.82 -4.32
CA PHE A 252 9.14 -1.69 -3.45
C PHE A 252 10.42 -1.00 -2.98
N PHE A 253 11.25 -0.45 -3.89
CA PHE A 253 12.49 0.18 -3.49
C PHE A 253 12.30 1.53 -2.80
N ASP A 254 11.22 2.27 -3.09
CA ASP A 254 10.81 3.45 -2.31
C ASP A 254 10.47 3.08 -0.86
N ALA A 255 9.94 1.87 -0.62
CA ALA A 255 9.66 1.35 0.72
C ALA A 255 10.89 0.74 1.41
N LYS A 256 11.76 0.03 0.66
CA LYS A 256 12.76 -0.90 1.20
C LYS A 256 14.20 -0.45 1.16
N SER A 257 14.55 0.58 0.39
CA SER A 257 15.96 0.92 0.14
C SER A 257 16.78 1.18 1.41
N SER A 258 16.21 1.85 2.40
CA SER A 258 16.88 2.10 3.68
C SER A 258 16.93 0.87 4.58
N GLU A 259 15.88 0.04 4.57
CA GLU A 259 15.81 -1.20 5.32
C GLU A 259 16.84 -2.21 4.79
N ILE A 260 16.92 -2.40 3.47
CA ILE A 260 17.92 -3.25 2.83
C ILE A 260 19.34 -2.80 3.18
N GLN A 261 19.62 -1.49 3.11
CA GLN A 261 20.91 -0.95 3.54
C GLN A 261 21.20 -1.36 4.99
N SER A 262 20.25 -1.21 5.91
CA SER A 262 20.44 -1.54 7.33
C SER A 262 20.69 -3.03 7.55
N ILE A 263 19.92 -3.90 6.88
CA ILE A 263 20.04 -5.36 6.96
C ILE A 263 21.46 -5.82 6.59
N PHE A 264 22.03 -5.26 5.52
CA PHE A 264 23.34 -5.66 5.01
C PHE A 264 24.50 -4.83 5.57
N SER A 265 24.26 -3.91 6.49
CA SER A 265 25.34 -3.11 7.14
C SER A 265 25.91 -3.75 8.40
N GLY A 266 25.46 -4.93 8.82
CA GLY A 266 25.95 -5.62 10.01
C GLY A 266 25.54 -7.09 10.06
N GLY A 267 26.05 -7.83 11.08
CA GLY A 267 25.80 -9.26 11.25
C GLY A 267 26.47 -10.15 10.21
N PRO A 268 25.98 -11.40 9.98
CA PRO A 268 26.56 -12.34 9.02
C PRO A 268 26.63 -11.74 7.61
N SER A 269 27.77 -11.93 6.93
CA SER A 269 27.97 -11.53 5.52
C SER A 269 27.50 -12.65 4.62
N VAL A 270 26.33 -12.48 3.99
CA VAL A 270 25.76 -13.47 3.07
C VAL A 270 25.60 -12.85 1.68
N GLY A 271 26.27 -13.41 0.67
CA GLY A 271 26.15 -13.01 -0.73
C GLY A 271 26.35 -11.52 -1.02
N LEU A 272 27.12 -10.82 -0.18
CA LEU A 272 27.10 -9.36 -0.07
C LEU A 272 27.51 -8.66 -1.38
N THR A 273 28.57 -9.15 -2.06
CA THR A 273 29.04 -8.60 -3.32
C THR A 273 27.96 -8.68 -4.40
N GLU A 274 27.37 -9.86 -4.57
CA GLU A 274 26.31 -10.09 -5.55
C GLU A 274 25.08 -9.26 -5.27
N VAL A 275 24.66 -9.15 -4.00
CA VAL A 275 23.52 -8.32 -3.59
C VAL A 275 23.73 -6.87 -3.97
N VAL A 276 24.89 -6.29 -3.65
CA VAL A 276 25.19 -4.88 -3.94
C VAL A 276 25.23 -4.62 -5.46
N GLU A 277 25.82 -5.54 -6.24
CA GLU A 277 25.83 -5.45 -7.70
C GLU A 277 24.40 -5.51 -8.28
N ASN A 278 23.59 -6.45 -7.81
CA ASN A 278 22.19 -6.57 -8.21
C ASN A 278 21.40 -5.30 -7.87
N LEU A 279 21.50 -4.79 -6.63
CA LEU A 279 20.82 -3.58 -6.19
C LEU A 279 21.20 -2.35 -7.02
N LYS A 280 22.49 -2.16 -7.31
CA LYS A 280 22.98 -1.06 -8.16
C LYS A 280 22.43 -1.14 -9.59
N ARG A 281 22.22 -2.35 -10.09
CA ARG A 281 21.69 -2.58 -11.43
C ARG A 281 20.17 -2.36 -11.52
N ILE A 282 19.40 -2.89 -10.56
CA ILE A 282 17.94 -2.87 -10.64
C ILE A 282 17.30 -1.63 -10.00
N ALA A 283 18.01 -0.99 -9.07
CA ALA A 283 17.52 0.17 -8.35
C ALA A 283 18.61 1.27 -8.24
N PRO A 284 19.11 1.81 -9.36
CA PRO A 284 20.21 2.78 -9.38
C PRO A 284 19.86 4.12 -8.69
N LEU A 285 18.58 4.46 -8.59
CA LEU A 285 18.13 5.67 -7.90
C LEU A 285 18.54 5.69 -6.42
N TYR A 286 18.76 4.52 -5.82
CA TYR A 286 19.13 4.36 -4.40
C TYR A 286 20.62 4.05 -4.20
N ASN A 287 21.48 4.34 -5.18
CA ASN A 287 22.93 4.09 -5.08
C ASN A 287 23.57 4.73 -3.85
N LYS A 288 23.00 5.83 -3.34
CA LYS A 288 23.45 6.45 -2.07
C LYS A 288 23.30 5.48 -0.88
N ASN A 289 22.31 4.61 -0.90
CA ASN A 289 22.10 3.59 0.11
C ASN A 289 23.02 2.39 -0.14
N TRP A 290 23.10 1.91 -1.40
CA TRP A 290 23.90 0.75 -1.75
C TRP A 290 25.40 0.96 -1.49
N ASN A 291 25.90 2.17 -1.70
CA ASN A 291 27.32 2.51 -1.44
C ASN A 291 27.67 2.58 0.06
N LYS A 292 26.69 2.56 0.95
CA LYS A 292 26.94 2.51 2.42
C LYS A 292 27.02 1.09 2.94
N ILE A 293 26.57 0.09 2.18
CA ILE A 293 26.75 -1.32 2.49
C ILE A 293 28.25 -1.62 2.36
N LYS A 294 28.89 -1.98 3.47
CA LYS A 294 30.34 -2.29 3.48
C LYS A 294 30.54 -3.75 3.10
N LEU A 295 31.29 -3.97 2.05
CA LEU A 295 31.70 -5.30 1.58
C LEU A 295 32.74 -5.91 2.53
#